data_9f6d2d0ed1923c23dc02218ba40d5c46
#
_entry.id   9f6d2d0ed1923c23dc02218ba40d5c46
#
_cell.length_a   1.000
_cell.length_b   1.000
_cell.length_c   1.000
_cell.angle_alpha   90.00
_cell.angle_beta   90.00
_cell.angle_gamma   90.00
#
_symmetry.space_group_name_H-M   'P 1'
#
loop_
_entity.id
_entity.type
_entity.pdbx_description
1 polymer ?
#
loop_
_entity_poly.entity_id
_entity_poly.type
_entity_poly.pdbx_seq_one_letter_code
_entity_poly.pdbx_strand_id
1 'polypeptide(L)'
;MRRIEDELTSPIGDLYLERLRIHMNDSYRGIRMRKFPEDLRVLEELLWELDIDVVLEIGLGMGGSALWFRDRLRTLAEYGRIAQPFVVSVDRNIADAHAKLLQIDPNYASTIKLVEADIRSPSVREAVCRHIPTSARVLVIDDSAHRYDTSLATLQTFADLVPIGGYVLIEDGHRDIEGMLPPEIPGEARGVIQAIADWLADGGSGCFVQQRNQERYVMTSNPGGWLQRIR
;
A
#
# COMPACT_ATOMS: atom_id res chain seq x y z
N MET A 1 6.55 3.96 28.45
CA MET A 1 6.92 2.66 27.89
C MET A 1 6.33 1.59 28.79
N ARG A 2 5.47 0.68 28.28
CA ARG A 2 4.91 -0.44 29.05
C ARG A 2 6.02 -1.42 29.42
N ARG A 3 5.85 -2.14 30.53
CA ARG A 3 6.75 -3.24 30.87
C ARG A 3 6.38 -4.49 30.09
N ILE A 4 7.33 -5.36 29.83
CA ILE A 4 7.12 -6.62 29.06
C ILE A 4 6.01 -7.47 29.70
N GLU A 5 5.95 -7.53 31.03
CA GLU A 5 4.92 -8.28 31.76
C GLU A 5 3.51 -7.71 31.49
N ASP A 6 3.38 -6.39 31.39
CA ASP A 6 2.09 -5.74 31.10
C ASP A 6 1.66 -6.02 29.67
N GLU A 7 2.61 -6.11 28.72
CA GLU A 7 2.34 -6.45 27.31
C GLU A 7 1.83 -7.89 27.18
N LEU A 8 2.47 -8.84 27.84
CA LEU A 8 2.10 -10.25 27.76
C LEU A 8 0.72 -10.57 28.35
N THR A 9 0.21 -9.73 29.23
CA THR A 9 -1.09 -9.92 29.90
C THR A 9 -2.19 -9.00 29.36
N SER A 10 -1.85 -8.03 28.52
CA SER A 10 -2.84 -7.11 27.92
C SER A 10 -3.73 -7.82 26.91
N PRO A 11 -5.04 -7.46 26.83
CA PRO A 11 -5.87 -7.92 25.75
C PRO A 11 -5.28 -7.50 24.39
N ILE A 12 -5.39 -8.39 23.39
CA ILE A 12 -4.81 -8.15 22.07
C ILE A 12 -5.33 -6.84 21.41
N GLY A 13 -6.59 -6.48 21.69
CA GLY A 13 -7.16 -5.22 21.24
C GLY A 13 -6.43 -3.99 21.78
N ASP A 14 -6.02 -4.01 23.06
CA ASP A 14 -5.25 -2.92 23.66
C ASP A 14 -3.86 -2.80 23.03
N LEU A 15 -3.20 -3.95 22.76
CA LEU A 15 -1.91 -3.98 22.07
C LEU A 15 -2.04 -3.46 20.64
N TYR A 16 -3.12 -3.78 19.96
CA TYR A 16 -3.41 -3.29 18.61
C TYR A 16 -3.58 -1.77 18.59
N LEU A 17 -4.38 -1.22 19.51
CA LEU A 17 -4.57 0.24 19.63
C LEU A 17 -3.28 0.97 19.98
N GLU A 18 -2.45 0.38 20.84
CA GLU A 18 -1.11 0.94 21.13
C GLU A 18 -0.20 0.90 19.89
N ARG A 19 -0.23 -0.17 19.10
CA ARG A 19 0.49 -0.27 17.84
C ARG A 19 0.03 0.81 16.84
N LEU A 20 -1.28 1.01 16.70
CA LEU A 20 -1.83 2.08 15.87
C LEU A 20 -1.32 3.46 16.28
N ARG A 21 -1.24 3.74 17.59
CA ARG A 21 -0.73 5.00 18.09
C ARG A 21 0.77 5.19 17.83
N ILE A 22 1.56 4.13 17.95
CA ILE A 22 3.01 4.17 17.74
C ILE A 22 3.33 4.41 16.27
N HIS A 23 2.72 3.63 15.35
CA HIS A 23 3.07 3.68 13.93
C HIS A 23 2.73 5.03 13.25
N MET A 24 1.82 5.82 13.83
CA MET A 24 1.51 7.17 13.34
C MET A 24 2.74 8.09 13.32
N ASN A 25 3.77 7.78 14.13
CA ASN A 25 5.02 8.54 14.23
C ASN A 25 6.21 7.82 13.58
N ASP A 26 5.99 6.66 12.97
CA ASP A 26 7.06 5.92 12.31
C ASP A 26 7.59 6.65 11.08
N SER A 27 8.84 6.36 10.77
CA SER A 27 9.53 6.95 9.62
C SER A 27 10.51 5.97 8.99
N TYR A 28 10.73 6.13 7.69
CA TYR A 28 11.80 5.49 6.98
C TYR A 28 12.82 6.55 6.50
N ARG A 29 14.09 6.40 6.91
CA ARG A 29 15.16 7.37 6.62
C ARG A 29 14.80 8.82 6.96
N GLY A 30 14.02 9.03 8.02
CA GLY A 30 13.58 10.35 8.48
C GLY A 30 12.36 10.92 7.72
N ILE A 31 11.81 10.20 6.74
CA ILE A 31 10.54 10.54 6.11
C ILE A 31 9.42 9.71 6.75
N ARG A 32 8.33 10.37 7.15
CA ARG A 32 7.19 9.69 7.77
C ARG A 32 6.65 8.58 6.88
N MET A 33 6.47 7.39 7.47
CA MET A 33 5.92 6.20 6.85
C MET A 33 5.03 5.47 7.86
N ARG A 34 3.75 5.36 7.59
CA ARG A 34 2.75 4.81 8.50
C ARG A 34 2.34 3.40 8.06
N LYS A 35 3.24 2.44 8.21
CA LYS A 35 2.97 1.05 7.88
C LYS A 35 3.37 0.14 9.03
N PHE A 36 2.55 -0.87 9.30
CA PHE A 36 2.90 -1.85 10.33
C PHE A 36 4.14 -2.65 9.89
N PRO A 37 5.12 -2.86 10.79
CA PRO A 37 6.29 -3.69 10.48
C PRO A 37 5.92 -5.10 10.01
N GLU A 38 4.81 -5.65 10.52
CA GLU A 38 4.27 -6.95 10.14
C GLU A 38 3.85 -6.95 8.65
N ASP A 39 3.13 -5.92 8.21
CA ASP A 39 2.72 -5.76 6.82
C ASP A 39 3.92 -5.49 5.90
N LEU A 40 4.89 -4.69 6.35
CA LEU A 40 6.13 -4.46 5.61
C LEU A 40 6.92 -5.77 5.42
N ARG A 41 6.91 -6.67 6.41
CA ARG A 41 7.58 -7.97 6.27
C ARG A 41 6.90 -8.85 5.22
N VAL A 42 5.57 -8.83 5.15
CA VAL A 42 4.81 -9.53 4.10
C VAL A 42 5.11 -8.93 2.72
N LEU A 43 5.09 -7.60 2.61
CA LEU A 43 5.40 -6.90 1.37
C LEU A 43 6.82 -7.22 0.87
N GLU A 44 7.83 -7.20 1.76
CA GLU A 44 9.21 -7.54 1.41
C GLU A 44 9.32 -8.95 0.82
N GLU A 45 8.61 -9.92 1.41
CA GLU A 45 8.60 -11.30 0.95
C GLU A 45 7.90 -11.44 -0.40
N LEU A 46 6.75 -10.79 -0.59
CA LEU A 46 6.04 -10.78 -1.89
C LEU A 46 6.86 -10.13 -3.00
N LEU A 47 7.54 -9.02 -2.73
CA LEU A 47 8.43 -8.38 -3.70
C LEU A 47 9.49 -9.37 -4.18
N TRP A 48 10.08 -10.13 -3.24
CA TRP A 48 11.10 -11.12 -3.52
C TRP A 48 10.57 -12.35 -4.27
N GLU A 49 9.48 -12.95 -3.79
CA GLU A 49 8.93 -14.18 -4.35
C GLU A 49 8.39 -14.01 -5.77
N LEU A 50 7.82 -12.83 -6.05
CA LEU A 50 7.18 -12.53 -7.32
C LEU A 50 8.08 -11.78 -8.30
N ASP A 51 9.33 -11.46 -7.91
CA ASP A 51 10.26 -10.66 -8.71
C ASP A 51 9.61 -9.36 -9.23
N ILE A 52 8.97 -8.60 -8.35
CA ILE A 52 8.25 -7.38 -8.72
C ILE A 52 9.22 -6.34 -9.29
N ASP A 53 8.93 -5.85 -10.50
CA ASP A 53 9.72 -4.81 -11.17
C ASP A 53 9.24 -3.41 -10.78
N VAL A 54 7.91 -3.26 -10.63
CA VAL A 54 7.27 -1.96 -10.40
C VAL A 54 6.30 -2.04 -9.23
N VAL A 55 6.41 -1.12 -8.30
CA VAL A 55 5.35 -0.85 -7.32
C VAL A 55 4.58 0.39 -7.79
N LEU A 56 3.26 0.22 -7.98
CA LEU A 56 2.33 1.31 -8.17
C LEU A 56 1.62 1.59 -6.83
N GLU A 57 1.91 2.74 -6.24
CA GLU A 57 1.34 3.20 -4.97
C GLU A 57 0.36 4.34 -5.21
N ILE A 58 -0.86 4.20 -4.72
CA ILE A 58 -1.88 5.25 -4.71
C ILE A 58 -1.97 5.79 -3.28
N GLY A 59 -1.64 7.07 -3.10
CA GLY A 59 -1.43 7.66 -1.77
C GLY A 59 0.05 7.70 -1.40
N LEU A 60 0.71 8.81 -1.73
CA LEU A 60 2.15 9.01 -1.50
C LEU A 60 2.46 9.52 -0.10
N GLY A 61 1.52 10.29 0.48
CA GLY A 61 1.76 10.97 1.74
C GLY A 61 3.04 11.82 1.72
N MET A 62 3.98 11.51 2.60
CA MET A 62 5.28 12.22 2.68
C MET A 62 6.39 11.55 1.85
N GLY A 63 6.12 10.42 1.19
CA GLY A 63 7.08 9.70 0.34
C GLY A 63 7.94 8.65 1.04
N GLY A 64 7.71 8.38 2.32
CA GLY A 64 8.49 7.40 3.08
C GLY A 64 8.31 5.97 2.56
N SER A 65 7.10 5.58 2.21
CA SER A 65 6.78 4.27 1.63
C SER A 65 7.36 4.12 0.22
N ALA A 66 7.23 5.14 -0.64
CA ALA A 66 7.85 5.12 -1.96
C ALA A 66 9.36 4.91 -1.88
N LEU A 67 10.04 5.57 -0.92
CA LEU A 67 11.46 5.39 -0.68
C LEU A 67 11.79 3.98 -0.18
N TRP A 68 10.96 3.42 0.71
CA TRP A 68 11.11 2.06 1.22
C TRP A 68 10.97 1.03 0.10
N PHE A 69 9.93 1.13 -0.72
CA PHE A 69 9.71 0.25 -1.87
C PHE A 69 10.89 0.31 -2.85
N ARG A 70 11.33 1.52 -3.21
CA ARG A 70 12.49 1.72 -4.08
C ARG A 70 13.73 0.99 -3.54
N ASP A 71 14.00 1.09 -2.23
CA ASP A 71 15.17 0.47 -1.63
C ASP A 71 15.05 -1.07 -1.61
N ARG A 72 13.84 -1.62 -1.42
CA ARG A 72 13.60 -3.07 -1.56
C ARG A 72 13.81 -3.54 -3.00
N LEU A 73 13.23 -2.84 -3.97
CA LEU A 73 13.43 -3.17 -5.39
C LEU A 73 14.89 -3.06 -5.82
N ARG A 74 15.64 -2.09 -5.32
CA ARG A 74 17.11 -2.00 -5.56
C ARG A 74 17.82 -3.24 -5.06
N THR A 75 17.45 -3.75 -3.89
CA THR A 75 18.02 -5.00 -3.37
C THR A 75 17.72 -6.17 -4.32
N LEU A 76 16.52 -6.29 -4.86
CA LEU A 76 16.20 -7.31 -5.86
C LEU A 76 17.08 -7.18 -7.11
N ALA A 77 17.30 -5.96 -7.59
CA ALA A 77 18.16 -5.70 -8.73
C ALA A 77 19.63 -6.07 -8.46
N GLU A 78 20.14 -5.78 -7.27
CA GLU A 78 21.49 -6.16 -6.83
C GLU A 78 21.68 -7.68 -6.82
N TYR A 79 20.63 -8.45 -6.49
CA TYR A 79 20.63 -9.91 -6.58
C TYR A 79 20.32 -10.44 -7.99
N GLY A 80 20.16 -9.55 -8.98
CA GLY A 80 19.88 -9.94 -10.37
C GLY A 80 18.48 -10.52 -10.62
N ARG A 81 17.54 -10.30 -9.69
CA ARG A 81 16.17 -10.82 -9.80
C ARG A 81 15.30 -9.96 -10.73
N ILE A 82 15.56 -8.67 -10.77
CA ILE A 82 14.88 -7.71 -11.66
C ILE A 82 15.91 -6.83 -12.35
N ALA A 83 15.57 -6.29 -13.52
CA ALA A 83 16.50 -5.46 -14.29
C ALA A 83 16.49 -3.99 -13.84
N GLN A 84 15.32 -3.44 -13.58
CA GLN A 84 15.15 -2.03 -13.24
C GLN A 84 14.12 -1.86 -12.10
N PRO A 85 14.57 -1.40 -10.92
CA PRO A 85 13.68 -1.08 -9.82
C PRO A 85 12.95 0.23 -10.11
N PHE A 86 11.61 0.24 -10.03
CA PHE A 86 10.84 1.44 -10.27
C PHE A 86 9.59 1.54 -9.39
N VAL A 87 9.34 2.73 -8.88
CA VAL A 87 8.12 3.05 -8.11
C VAL A 87 7.38 4.15 -8.84
N VAL A 88 6.08 3.98 -9.02
CA VAL A 88 5.17 5.04 -9.46
C VAL A 88 4.24 5.34 -8.31
N SER A 89 4.27 6.55 -7.78
CA SER A 89 3.38 6.97 -6.69
C SER A 89 2.47 8.10 -7.13
N VAL A 90 1.19 7.95 -6.85
CA VAL A 90 0.12 8.87 -7.24
C VAL A 90 -0.44 9.57 -6.00
N ASP A 91 -0.53 10.88 -6.02
CA ASP A 91 -1.21 11.66 -4.98
C ASP A 91 -1.78 12.95 -5.57
N ARG A 92 -2.77 13.53 -4.90
CA ARG A 92 -3.34 14.84 -5.28
C ARG A 92 -2.40 16.02 -4.99
N ASN A 93 -1.42 15.80 -4.12
CA ASN A 93 -0.38 16.77 -3.77
C ASN A 93 0.94 16.06 -3.55
N ILE A 94 1.90 16.31 -4.41
CA ILE A 94 3.22 15.67 -4.36
C ILE A 94 4.32 16.57 -3.80
N ALA A 95 4.04 17.84 -3.50
CA ALA A 95 5.05 18.86 -3.21
C ALA A 95 5.92 18.51 -1.99
N ASP A 96 5.29 18.12 -0.87
CA ASP A 96 6.01 17.79 0.37
C ASP A 96 6.87 16.53 0.19
N ALA A 97 6.33 15.51 -0.44
CA ALA A 97 7.06 14.27 -0.74
C ALA A 97 8.23 14.52 -1.67
N HIS A 98 8.03 15.31 -2.73
CA HIS A 98 9.10 15.73 -3.64
C HIS A 98 10.25 16.41 -2.88
N ALA A 99 9.94 17.38 -2.03
CA ALA A 99 10.95 18.09 -1.25
C ALA A 99 11.72 17.15 -0.30
N LYS A 100 11.03 16.22 0.36
CA LYS A 100 11.64 15.25 1.27
C LYS A 100 12.50 14.22 0.54
N LEU A 101 12.04 13.70 -0.57
CA LEU A 101 12.80 12.75 -1.38
C LEU A 101 14.06 13.38 -1.95
N LEU A 102 14.00 14.65 -2.42
CA LEU A 102 15.18 15.39 -2.89
C LEU A 102 16.24 15.57 -1.79
N GLN A 103 15.83 15.78 -0.54
CA GLN A 103 16.77 15.90 0.58
C GLN A 103 17.54 14.60 0.85
N ILE A 104 16.91 13.44 0.62
CA ILE A 104 17.53 12.12 0.85
C ILE A 104 18.33 11.67 -0.35
N ASP A 105 17.80 11.85 -1.55
CA ASP A 105 18.42 11.42 -2.80
C ASP A 105 18.10 12.42 -3.92
N PRO A 106 19.03 13.29 -4.29
CA PRO A 106 18.83 14.25 -5.38
C PRO A 106 18.46 13.61 -6.72
N ASN A 107 18.79 12.34 -6.91
CA ASN A 107 18.51 11.57 -8.11
C ASN A 107 17.32 10.62 -7.98
N TYR A 108 16.47 10.77 -6.96
CA TYR A 108 15.35 9.85 -6.69
C TYR A 108 14.44 9.65 -7.92
N ALA A 109 14.27 10.69 -8.73
CA ALA A 109 13.37 10.67 -9.90
C ALA A 109 13.78 9.66 -11.00
N SER A 110 14.99 9.11 -10.92
CA SER A 110 15.44 8.01 -11.80
C SER A 110 14.80 6.67 -11.46
N THR A 111 14.26 6.52 -10.24
CA THR A 111 13.68 5.27 -9.73
C THR A 111 12.33 5.44 -9.04
N ILE A 112 11.91 6.66 -8.75
CA ILE A 112 10.58 6.98 -8.21
C ILE A 112 9.94 8.05 -9.08
N LYS A 113 8.78 7.74 -9.65
CA LYS A 113 8.00 8.71 -10.40
C LYS A 113 6.82 9.18 -9.58
N LEU A 114 6.72 10.48 -9.35
CA LEU A 114 5.56 11.08 -8.71
C LEU A 114 4.57 11.56 -9.78
N VAL A 115 3.32 11.21 -9.63
CA VAL A 115 2.21 11.59 -10.51
C VAL A 115 1.19 12.38 -9.68
N GLU A 116 1.03 13.66 -9.96
CA GLU A 116 0.03 14.49 -9.29
C GLU A 116 -1.32 14.29 -9.99
N ALA A 117 -2.22 13.55 -9.33
CA ALA A 117 -3.55 13.25 -9.85
C ALA A 117 -4.50 12.79 -8.73
N ASP A 118 -5.80 12.96 -8.95
CA ASP A 118 -6.85 12.28 -8.18
C ASP A 118 -7.09 10.90 -8.80
N ILE A 119 -7.09 9.85 -7.98
CA ILE A 119 -7.33 8.46 -8.42
C ILE A 119 -8.66 8.30 -9.19
N ARG A 120 -9.64 9.13 -8.90
CA ARG A 120 -10.96 9.11 -9.55
C ARG A 120 -10.97 9.87 -10.91
N SER A 121 -9.87 10.51 -11.27
CA SER A 121 -9.78 11.22 -12.55
C SER A 121 -9.77 10.24 -13.73
N PRO A 122 -10.55 10.47 -14.80
CA PRO A 122 -10.51 9.63 -16.00
C PRO A 122 -9.13 9.55 -16.66
N SER A 123 -8.28 10.57 -16.47
CA SER A 123 -6.94 10.65 -17.07
C SER A 123 -5.85 9.98 -16.24
N VAL A 124 -6.15 9.54 -14.99
CA VAL A 124 -5.12 8.99 -14.08
C VAL A 124 -4.46 7.74 -14.64
N ARG A 125 -5.23 6.87 -15.29
CA ARG A 125 -4.67 5.65 -15.89
C ARG A 125 -3.60 5.97 -16.94
N GLU A 126 -3.89 6.87 -17.85
CA GLU A 126 -2.92 7.29 -18.89
C GLU A 126 -1.69 7.94 -18.25
N ALA A 127 -1.90 8.83 -17.28
CA ALA A 127 -0.82 9.51 -16.56
C ALA A 127 0.13 8.55 -15.85
N VAL A 128 -0.37 7.43 -15.36
CA VAL A 128 0.41 6.38 -14.66
C VAL A 128 1.04 5.41 -15.65
N CYS A 129 0.24 4.82 -16.56
CA CYS A 129 0.70 3.73 -17.44
C CYS A 129 1.81 4.14 -18.39
N ARG A 130 1.96 5.42 -18.73
CA ARG A 130 3.10 5.92 -19.52
C ARG A 130 4.46 5.68 -18.86
N HIS A 131 4.49 5.43 -17.55
CA HIS A 131 5.69 5.19 -16.75
C HIS A 131 5.92 3.73 -16.41
N ILE A 132 4.97 2.83 -16.72
CA ILE A 132 5.03 1.40 -16.42
C ILE A 132 5.33 0.65 -17.73
N PRO A 133 6.46 -0.07 -17.81
CA PRO A 133 6.73 -0.93 -18.96
C PRO A 133 5.66 -2.01 -19.13
N THR A 134 5.27 -2.31 -20.37
CA THR A 134 4.20 -3.29 -20.66
C THR A 134 4.49 -4.70 -20.13
N SER A 135 5.77 -5.06 -20.02
CA SER A 135 6.20 -6.37 -19.51
C SER A 135 6.46 -6.40 -18.00
N ALA A 136 6.25 -5.28 -17.30
CA ALA A 136 6.57 -5.19 -15.88
C ALA A 136 5.65 -6.07 -15.02
N ARG A 137 6.22 -6.70 -14.00
CA ARG A 137 5.47 -7.35 -12.92
C ARG A 137 5.14 -6.30 -11.87
N VAL A 138 3.87 -5.89 -11.88
CA VAL A 138 3.39 -4.77 -11.06
C VAL A 138 2.75 -5.29 -9.77
N LEU A 139 3.12 -4.69 -8.64
CA LEU A 139 2.36 -4.74 -7.40
C LEU A 139 1.59 -3.43 -7.28
N VAL A 140 0.27 -3.49 -7.09
CA VAL A 140 -0.58 -2.31 -6.88
C VAL A 140 -0.92 -2.19 -5.41
N ILE A 141 -0.75 -0.99 -4.84
CA ILE A 141 -1.04 -0.68 -3.43
C ILE A 141 -1.91 0.57 -3.38
N ASP A 142 -3.04 0.50 -2.68
CA ASP A 142 -3.88 1.64 -2.35
C ASP A 142 -3.71 2.01 -0.87
N ASP A 143 -2.99 3.07 -0.61
CA ASP A 143 -2.80 3.73 0.69
C ASP A 143 -3.32 5.18 0.60
N SER A 144 -4.48 5.37 -0.06
CA SER A 144 -5.02 6.68 -0.38
C SER A 144 -5.88 7.26 0.76
N ALA A 145 -7.10 7.67 0.46
CA ALA A 145 -8.00 8.26 1.45
C ALA A 145 -8.79 7.25 2.30
N HIS A 146 -8.60 5.96 2.07
CA HIS A 146 -9.26 4.83 2.77
C HIS A 146 -10.80 4.93 2.74
N ARG A 147 -11.34 5.34 1.59
CA ARG A 147 -12.77 5.52 1.36
C ARG A 147 -13.27 4.57 0.29
N TYR A 148 -14.55 4.27 0.33
CA TYR A 148 -15.21 3.43 -0.66
C TYR A 148 -14.89 3.86 -2.10
N ASP A 149 -15.08 5.16 -2.42
CA ASP A 149 -14.91 5.70 -3.76
C ASP A 149 -13.47 5.67 -4.28
N THR A 150 -12.48 5.87 -3.39
CA THR A 150 -11.06 5.84 -3.78
C THR A 150 -10.55 4.42 -3.94
N SER A 151 -10.89 3.51 -3.03
CA SER A 151 -10.47 2.10 -3.11
C SER A 151 -11.14 1.39 -4.29
N LEU A 152 -12.43 1.66 -4.54
CA LEU A 152 -13.10 1.13 -5.72
C LEU A 152 -12.47 1.66 -7.03
N ALA A 153 -12.14 2.96 -7.08
CA ALA A 153 -11.48 3.56 -8.24
C ALA A 153 -10.10 2.92 -8.50
N THR A 154 -9.31 2.65 -7.46
CA THR A 154 -8.03 1.94 -7.59
C THR A 154 -8.21 0.55 -8.18
N LEU A 155 -9.14 -0.24 -7.65
CA LEU A 155 -9.45 -1.58 -8.13
C LEU A 155 -9.90 -1.58 -9.59
N GLN A 156 -10.84 -0.70 -9.94
CA GLN A 156 -11.37 -0.60 -11.31
C GLN A 156 -10.33 -0.11 -12.32
N THR A 157 -9.40 0.75 -11.87
CA THR A 157 -8.45 1.40 -12.78
C THR A 157 -7.19 0.58 -13.00
N PHE A 158 -6.69 -0.11 -11.97
CA PHE A 158 -5.33 -0.65 -11.99
C PHE A 158 -5.20 -2.15 -11.66
N ALA A 159 -6.27 -2.83 -11.24
CA ALA A 159 -6.15 -4.25 -10.88
C ALA A 159 -5.68 -5.13 -12.05
N ASP A 160 -6.04 -4.76 -13.28
CA ASP A 160 -5.65 -5.48 -14.50
C ASP A 160 -4.14 -5.37 -14.83
N LEU A 161 -3.41 -4.43 -14.23
CA LEU A 161 -1.94 -4.33 -14.37
C LEU A 161 -1.19 -5.42 -13.59
N VAL A 162 -1.82 -6.01 -12.59
CA VAL A 162 -1.21 -7.05 -11.76
C VAL A 162 -1.12 -8.36 -12.56
N PRO A 163 0.04 -9.03 -12.62
CA PRO A 163 0.17 -10.31 -13.30
C PRO A 163 -0.59 -11.42 -12.56
N ILE A 164 -0.87 -12.54 -13.25
CA ILE A 164 -1.42 -13.73 -12.59
C ILE A 164 -0.46 -14.20 -11.50
N GLY A 165 -0.97 -14.49 -10.31
CA GLY A 165 -0.22 -14.78 -9.10
C GLY A 165 0.20 -13.55 -8.30
N GLY A 166 0.18 -12.35 -8.91
CA GLY A 166 0.50 -11.08 -8.24
C GLY A 166 -0.65 -10.56 -7.38
N TYR A 167 -0.45 -9.40 -6.75
CA TYR A 167 -1.37 -8.86 -5.76
C TYR A 167 -1.77 -7.41 -6.02
N VAL A 168 -3.02 -7.09 -5.67
CA VAL A 168 -3.45 -5.75 -5.27
C VAL A 168 -3.57 -5.76 -3.75
N LEU A 169 -2.99 -4.77 -3.09
CA LEU A 169 -3.19 -4.50 -1.67
C LEU A 169 -4.02 -3.23 -1.51
N ILE A 170 -5.16 -3.33 -0.82
CA ILE A 170 -5.93 -2.17 -0.37
C ILE A 170 -5.70 -2.03 1.13
N GLU A 171 -5.06 -0.94 1.53
CA GLU A 171 -4.63 -0.74 2.91
C GLU A 171 -5.74 -0.17 3.79
N ASP A 172 -5.48 -0.22 5.09
CA ASP A 172 -6.28 0.39 6.16
C ASP A 172 -7.73 -0.09 6.28
N GLY A 173 -8.02 -1.34 5.87
CA GLY A 173 -9.32 -1.97 6.10
C GLY A 173 -9.72 -2.03 7.59
N HIS A 174 -8.74 -1.94 8.52
CA HIS A 174 -9.02 -1.87 9.95
C HIS A 174 -9.89 -0.63 10.33
N ARG A 175 -9.86 0.43 9.53
CA ARG A 175 -10.65 1.64 9.75
C ARG A 175 -12.16 1.40 9.64
N ASP A 176 -12.58 0.35 8.95
CA ASP A 176 -13.99 -0.03 8.79
C ASP A 176 -14.49 -0.92 9.95
N ILE A 177 -13.60 -1.38 10.83
CA ILE A 177 -13.97 -2.25 11.95
C ILE A 177 -14.43 -1.37 13.11
N GLU A 178 -15.71 -1.53 13.49
CA GLU A 178 -16.31 -0.78 14.58
C GLU A 178 -15.54 -0.98 15.90
N GLY A 179 -15.27 0.12 16.60
CA GLY A 179 -14.56 0.11 17.88
C GLY A 179 -13.04 0.00 17.79
N MET A 180 -12.46 -0.17 16.59
CA MET A 180 -11.00 -0.22 16.41
C MET A 180 -10.33 1.15 16.39
N LEU A 181 -11.05 2.18 16.02
CA LEU A 181 -10.58 3.56 15.99
C LEU A 181 -11.48 4.47 16.82
N PRO A 182 -10.96 5.61 17.33
CA PRO A 182 -11.81 6.62 17.94
C PRO A 182 -12.94 7.02 16.99
N PRO A 183 -14.08 7.51 17.52
CA PRO A 183 -15.18 7.99 16.70
C PRO A 183 -14.65 9.02 15.70
N GLU A 184 -14.99 8.80 14.44
CA GLU A 184 -14.43 9.54 13.33
C GLU A 184 -14.89 10.98 13.25
N ILE A 185 -14.17 11.73 12.42
CA ILE A 185 -14.61 13.04 11.93
C ILE A 185 -15.98 12.86 11.28
N PRO A 186 -17.03 13.54 11.75
CA PRO A 186 -18.36 13.42 11.16
C PRO A 186 -18.34 13.69 9.66
N GLY A 187 -18.86 12.75 8.87
CA GLY A 187 -18.94 12.87 7.42
C GLY A 187 -17.83 12.15 6.63
N GLU A 188 -16.86 11.53 7.27
CA GLU A 188 -15.93 10.63 6.58
C GLU A 188 -16.63 9.29 6.28
N ALA A 189 -16.89 9.02 5.00
CA ALA A 189 -17.42 7.74 4.57
C ALA A 189 -16.30 6.71 4.55
N ARG A 190 -16.34 5.75 5.48
CA ARG A 190 -15.53 4.53 5.43
C ARG A 190 -15.99 3.66 4.27
N GLY A 191 -15.29 2.56 4.01
CA GLY A 191 -15.81 1.60 3.06
C GLY A 191 -14.76 0.87 2.24
N VAL A 192 -13.53 0.76 2.71
CA VAL A 192 -12.47 -0.05 2.09
C VAL A 192 -12.93 -1.51 1.95
N ILE A 193 -13.40 -2.12 3.05
CA ILE A 193 -13.87 -3.51 3.06
C ILE A 193 -15.10 -3.66 2.15
N GLN A 194 -16.02 -2.70 2.19
CA GLN A 194 -17.21 -2.72 1.32
C GLN A 194 -16.83 -2.55 -0.16
N ALA A 195 -15.89 -1.65 -0.49
CA ALA A 195 -15.42 -1.48 -1.86
C ALA A 195 -14.82 -2.76 -2.44
N ILE A 196 -14.02 -3.48 -1.63
CA ILE A 196 -13.45 -4.78 -2.01
C ILE A 196 -14.58 -5.80 -2.25
N ALA A 197 -15.54 -5.89 -1.33
CA ALA A 197 -16.64 -6.85 -1.41
C ALA A 197 -17.51 -6.61 -2.67
N ASP A 198 -17.88 -5.37 -2.93
CA ASP A 198 -18.70 -5.01 -4.09
C ASP A 198 -17.94 -5.24 -5.41
N TRP A 199 -16.65 -4.86 -5.46
CA TRP A 199 -15.83 -5.09 -6.65
C TRP A 199 -15.64 -6.58 -6.95
N LEU A 200 -15.43 -7.41 -5.93
CA LEU A 200 -15.36 -8.86 -6.11
C LEU A 200 -16.70 -9.44 -6.58
N ALA A 201 -17.82 -8.95 -6.06
CA ALA A 201 -19.16 -9.39 -6.48
C ALA A 201 -19.48 -8.97 -7.92
N ASP A 202 -19.00 -7.83 -8.38
CA ASP A 202 -19.23 -7.28 -9.74
C ASP A 202 -18.21 -7.80 -10.78
N GLY A 203 -17.66 -9.00 -10.59
CA GLY A 203 -16.80 -9.70 -11.56
C GLY A 203 -15.33 -9.77 -11.16
N GLY A 204 -14.86 -9.02 -10.18
CA GLY A 204 -13.50 -9.13 -9.65
C GLY A 204 -13.18 -10.54 -9.15
N SER A 205 -14.16 -11.24 -8.56
CA SER A 205 -14.02 -12.64 -8.12
C SER A 205 -13.76 -13.64 -9.26
N GLY A 206 -14.04 -13.26 -10.51
CA GLY A 206 -13.67 -14.06 -11.68
C GLY A 206 -12.16 -14.10 -11.90
N CYS A 207 -11.42 -13.11 -11.41
CA CYS A 207 -10.00 -12.93 -11.62
C CYS A 207 -9.18 -12.83 -10.32
N PHE A 208 -9.79 -12.47 -9.20
CA PHE A 208 -9.10 -12.23 -7.93
C PHE A 208 -9.77 -12.96 -6.77
N VAL A 209 -8.95 -13.29 -5.77
CA VAL A 209 -9.40 -13.86 -4.49
C VAL A 209 -8.73 -13.15 -3.32
N GLN A 210 -9.43 -13.03 -2.20
CA GLN A 210 -8.83 -12.54 -0.96
C GLN A 210 -7.89 -13.59 -0.37
N GLN A 211 -6.67 -13.19 -0.01
CA GLN A 211 -5.63 -14.05 0.54
C GLN A 211 -5.37 -13.72 2.02
N ARG A 212 -6.18 -14.28 2.89
CA ARG A 212 -6.04 -14.11 4.34
C ARG A 212 -4.71 -14.65 4.91
N ASN A 213 -4.04 -15.54 4.20
CA ASN A 213 -2.71 -16.05 4.59
C ASN A 213 -1.63 -14.95 4.64
N GLN A 214 -1.85 -13.82 4.00
CA GLN A 214 -0.94 -12.68 4.08
C GLN A 214 -1.08 -11.90 5.41
N GLU A 215 -2.12 -12.18 6.20
CA GLU A 215 -2.33 -11.61 7.53
C GLU A 215 -1.69 -12.49 8.65
N ARG A 216 -0.68 -13.28 8.29
CA ARG A 216 -0.08 -14.35 9.12
C ARG A 216 0.62 -13.91 10.40
N TYR A 217 0.95 -12.62 10.52
CA TYR A 217 1.59 -12.08 11.72
C TYR A 217 0.62 -11.58 12.78
N VAL A 218 -0.67 -11.91 12.65
CA VAL A 218 -1.76 -11.58 13.59
C VAL A 218 -2.12 -10.09 13.59
N MET A 219 -1.12 -9.21 13.56
CA MET A 219 -1.34 -7.76 13.49
C MET A 219 -1.18 -7.30 12.05
N THR A 220 -2.20 -6.63 11.53
CA THR A 220 -2.19 -5.99 10.21
C THR A 220 -3.07 -4.76 10.23
N SER A 221 -2.69 -3.70 9.51
CA SER A 221 -3.58 -2.58 9.21
C SER A 221 -4.55 -2.90 8.07
N ASN A 222 -4.33 -4.02 7.36
CA ASN A 222 -4.94 -4.32 6.07
C ASN A 222 -5.86 -5.57 6.09
N PRO A 223 -6.77 -5.73 7.05
CA PRO A 223 -7.62 -6.92 7.12
C PRO A 223 -8.50 -7.02 5.87
N GLY A 224 -8.38 -8.15 5.16
CA GLY A 224 -9.12 -8.40 3.92
C GLY A 224 -8.58 -7.66 2.68
N GLY A 225 -7.51 -6.86 2.82
CA GLY A 225 -6.99 -6.01 1.74
C GLY A 225 -6.11 -6.74 0.72
N TRP A 226 -5.67 -7.96 0.99
CA TRP A 226 -4.77 -8.72 0.12
C TRP A 226 -5.55 -9.47 -0.97
N LEU A 227 -5.50 -8.99 -2.21
CA LEU A 227 -6.22 -9.54 -3.35
C LEU A 227 -5.24 -10.15 -4.34
N GLN A 228 -5.24 -11.48 -4.50
CA GLN A 228 -4.39 -12.18 -5.46
C GLN A 228 -5.10 -12.39 -6.77
N ARG A 229 -4.43 -12.07 -7.89
CA ARG A 229 -4.93 -12.39 -9.22
C ARG A 229 -4.72 -13.87 -9.53
N ILE A 230 -5.79 -14.58 -9.89
CA ILE A 230 -5.79 -16.03 -10.19
C ILE A 230 -6.01 -16.34 -11.68
N ARG A 231 -6.45 -15.35 -12.47
CA ARG A 231 -6.70 -15.48 -13.92
C ARG A 231 -6.36 -14.20 -14.67
#